data_e0b46d1b0765a9bdaa517a372376155a
#
_entry.id   e0b46d1b0765a9bdaa517a372376155a
#
_cell.length_a   1.000
_cell.length_b   1.000
_cell.length_c   1.000
_cell.angle_alpha   90.00
_cell.angle_beta   90.00
_cell.angle_gamma   90.00
#
_symmetry.space_group_name_H-M   'P 1'
#
loop_
_entity.id
_entity.type
_entity.pdbx_description
1 polymer ?
#
loop_
_entity_poly.entity_id
_entity_poly.type
_entity_poly.pdbx_seq_one_letter_code
_entity_poly.pdbx_strand_id
1 'polypeptide(L)'
;MALSPDIMKTYGRIDIAFTHGKGSFLFSEDGSKYLDYATGIAVNAFGHSHPDLINALQDQASKLWHVSNLYKIPEQDKVANLLVNYSCANQAFFCINIYFNLCYYSMARYKLSRKLFICFSKS
;
A
#
# COMPACT_ATOMS: atom_id res chain seq x y z
N MET A 1 -24.06 -9.41 8.67
CA MET A 1 -23.43 -10.74 8.89
C MET A 1 -22.65 -10.72 10.20
N ALA A 2 -22.94 -11.56 11.17
CA ALA A 2 -22.22 -11.58 12.43
C ALA A 2 -20.74 -11.96 12.19
N LEU A 3 -19.80 -11.29 12.86
CA LEU A 3 -18.38 -11.64 12.78
C LEU A 3 -18.15 -13.05 13.31
N SER A 4 -17.24 -13.78 12.64
CA SER A 4 -16.80 -15.08 13.11
C SER A 4 -16.29 -15.00 14.55
N PRO A 5 -16.62 -15.95 15.42
CA PRO A 5 -16.08 -16.01 16.78
C PRO A 5 -14.55 -16.22 16.79
N ASP A 6 -13.99 -16.64 15.68
CA ASP A 6 -12.55 -16.88 15.52
C ASP A 6 -11.73 -15.60 15.32
N ILE A 7 -12.41 -14.47 15.07
CA ILE A 7 -11.74 -13.17 14.91
C ILE A 7 -11.58 -12.49 16.27
N MET A 8 -10.33 -12.22 16.64
CA MET A 8 -10.01 -11.51 17.88
C MET A 8 -10.71 -10.13 17.93
N LYS A 9 -11.37 -9.83 19.05
CA LYS A 9 -12.14 -8.59 19.26
C LYS A 9 -11.21 -7.41 19.62
N THR A 10 -10.30 -7.05 18.73
CA THR A 10 -9.35 -5.95 18.92
C THR A 10 -9.91 -4.57 18.55
N TYR A 11 -11.02 -4.53 17.81
CA TYR A 11 -11.65 -3.29 17.33
C TYR A 11 -13.15 -3.28 17.61
N GLY A 12 -13.72 -2.10 17.89
CA GLY A 12 -15.16 -1.87 17.88
C GLY A 12 -15.65 -1.75 16.43
N ARG A 13 -15.94 -2.89 15.79
CA ARG A 13 -16.37 -2.90 14.39
C ARG A 13 -17.83 -2.49 14.26
N ILE A 14 -18.12 -1.69 13.23
CA ILE A 14 -19.49 -1.37 12.82
C ILE A 14 -20.02 -2.60 12.07
N ASP A 15 -21.30 -2.96 12.32
CA ASP A 15 -21.93 -4.11 11.67
C ASP A 15 -22.41 -3.76 10.25
N ILE A 16 -21.47 -3.42 9.39
CA ILE A 16 -21.67 -3.19 7.96
C ILE A 16 -20.62 -3.99 7.19
N ALA A 17 -21.08 -4.80 6.24
CA ALA A 17 -20.19 -5.50 5.30
C ALA A 17 -20.27 -4.83 3.93
N PHE A 18 -19.11 -4.42 3.41
CA PHE A 18 -19.00 -3.88 2.06
C PHE A 18 -18.62 -4.98 1.08
N THR A 19 -19.31 -5.02 -0.06
CA THR A 19 -19.08 -6.01 -1.13
C THR A 19 -18.14 -5.50 -2.21
N HIS A 20 -18.22 -4.22 -2.53
CA HIS A 20 -17.38 -3.58 -3.55
C HIS A 20 -17.27 -2.07 -3.32
N GLY A 21 -16.36 -1.44 -4.06
CA GLY A 21 -16.19 0.01 -4.08
C GLY A 21 -15.96 0.52 -5.49
N LYS A 22 -16.38 1.76 -5.76
CA LYS A 22 -16.13 2.46 -7.03
C LYS A 22 -15.88 3.94 -6.79
N GLY A 23 -14.73 4.43 -7.20
CA GLY A 23 -14.31 5.80 -6.93
C GLY A 23 -14.31 6.08 -5.42
N SER A 24 -15.02 7.11 -4.99
CA SER A 24 -15.11 7.50 -3.57
C SER A 24 -16.24 6.78 -2.81
N PHE A 25 -16.85 5.74 -3.37
CA PHE A 25 -18.03 5.12 -2.78
C PHE A 25 -17.81 3.63 -2.48
N LEU A 26 -18.37 3.20 -1.35
CA LEU A 26 -18.51 1.80 -0.94
C LEU A 26 -19.97 1.37 -1.03
N PHE A 27 -20.19 0.10 -1.29
CA PHE A 27 -21.52 -0.51 -1.41
C PHE A 27 -21.62 -1.71 -0.47
N SER A 28 -22.64 -1.71 0.37
CA SER A 28 -22.92 -2.81 1.28
C SER A 28 -23.75 -3.93 0.63
N GLU A 29 -23.89 -5.05 1.34
CA GLU A 29 -24.63 -6.22 0.86
C GLU A 29 -26.11 -5.91 0.55
N ASP A 30 -26.72 -4.98 1.28
CA ASP A 30 -28.11 -4.53 1.09
C ASP A 30 -28.27 -3.52 -0.06
N GLY A 31 -27.17 -3.19 -0.77
CA GLY A 31 -27.15 -2.23 -1.86
C GLY A 31 -27.02 -0.77 -1.43
N SER A 32 -26.92 -0.47 -0.14
CA SER A 32 -26.72 0.88 0.35
C SER A 32 -25.36 1.43 -0.10
N LYS A 33 -25.35 2.75 -0.43
CA LYS A 33 -24.17 3.45 -0.94
C LYS A 33 -23.62 4.39 0.11
N TYR A 34 -22.35 4.30 0.40
CA TYR A 34 -21.63 5.11 1.40
C TYR A 34 -20.50 5.88 0.76
N LEU A 35 -20.34 7.14 1.15
CA LEU A 35 -19.18 7.95 0.77
C LEU A 35 -18.00 7.61 1.69
N ASP A 36 -16.90 7.12 1.12
CA ASP A 36 -15.73 6.72 1.88
C ASP A 36 -14.73 7.87 2.05
N TYR A 37 -14.85 8.61 3.14
CA TYR A 37 -13.85 9.61 3.54
C TYR A 37 -12.62 9.01 4.22
N ALA A 38 -12.73 7.81 4.77
CA ALA A 38 -11.63 7.16 5.50
C ALA A 38 -10.58 6.57 4.57
N THR A 39 -10.99 6.17 3.35
CA THR A 39 -10.12 5.61 2.28
C THR A 39 -9.16 4.52 2.78
N GLY A 40 -9.59 3.71 3.76
CA GLY A 40 -8.73 2.71 4.40
C GLY A 40 -7.55 3.32 5.18
N ILE A 41 -7.75 4.47 5.83
CA ILE A 41 -6.72 5.30 6.48
C ILE A 41 -5.70 5.78 5.43
N ALA A 42 -6.21 6.51 4.42
CA ALA A 42 -5.47 7.12 3.31
C ALA A 42 -4.73 6.13 2.39
N VAL A 43 -5.17 4.87 2.33
CA VAL A 43 -4.58 3.85 1.43
C VAL A 43 -5.14 4.00 0.00
N ASN A 44 -6.45 4.26 -0.14
CA ASN A 44 -7.13 4.34 -1.44
C ASN A 44 -7.13 5.76 -2.02
N ALA A 45 -5.97 6.39 -2.14
CA ALA A 45 -5.85 7.78 -2.61
C ALA A 45 -6.45 8.01 -4.03
N PHE A 46 -6.45 6.98 -4.87
CA PHE A 46 -7.06 7.02 -6.22
C PHE A 46 -8.50 6.56 -6.25
N GLY A 47 -9.10 6.29 -5.09
CA GLY A 47 -10.43 5.70 -4.95
C GLY A 47 -10.44 4.19 -5.18
N HIS A 48 -11.63 3.60 -4.98
CA HIS A 48 -11.85 2.18 -5.17
C HIS A 48 -11.93 1.81 -6.65
N SER A 49 -11.33 0.68 -7.01
CA SER A 49 -11.42 0.07 -8.35
C SER A 49 -11.00 1.02 -9.48
N HIS A 50 -9.89 1.77 -9.27
CA HIS A 50 -9.37 2.65 -10.32
C HIS A 50 -8.95 1.82 -11.54
N PRO A 51 -9.46 2.14 -12.76
CA PRO A 51 -9.26 1.28 -13.93
C PRO A 51 -7.79 1.08 -14.30
N ASP A 52 -6.97 2.13 -14.23
CA ASP A 52 -5.54 2.01 -14.58
C ASP A 52 -4.78 1.13 -13.58
N LEU A 53 -5.13 1.18 -12.28
CA LEU A 53 -4.52 0.32 -11.27
C LEU A 53 -4.95 -1.15 -11.45
N ILE A 54 -6.21 -1.40 -11.79
CA ILE A 54 -6.71 -2.74 -12.08
C ILE A 54 -5.99 -3.32 -13.30
N ASN A 55 -5.89 -2.55 -14.38
CA ASN A 55 -5.22 -2.98 -15.61
C ASN A 55 -3.74 -3.28 -15.36
N ALA A 56 -3.04 -2.40 -14.64
CA ALA A 56 -1.64 -2.61 -14.28
C ALA A 56 -1.44 -3.86 -13.41
N LEU A 57 -2.34 -4.08 -12.44
CA LEU A 57 -2.30 -5.27 -11.58
C LEU A 57 -2.54 -6.55 -12.38
N GLN A 58 -3.55 -6.56 -13.27
CA GLN A 58 -3.87 -7.72 -14.11
C GLN A 58 -2.73 -8.05 -15.07
N ASP A 59 -2.13 -7.04 -15.68
CA ASP A 59 -0.97 -7.22 -16.56
C ASP A 59 0.23 -7.80 -15.80
N GLN A 60 0.56 -7.24 -14.63
CA GLN A 60 1.68 -7.71 -13.82
C GLN A 60 1.43 -9.07 -13.17
N ALA A 61 0.19 -9.36 -12.79
CA ALA A 61 -0.18 -10.62 -12.13
C ALA A 61 0.07 -11.84 -13.01
N SER A 62 0.00 -11.69 -14.32
CA SER A 62 0.30 -12.75 -15.29
C SER A 62 1.79 -12.96 -15.55
N LYS A 63 2.67 -12.08 -15.06
CA LYS A 63 4.12 -12.11 -15.32
C LYS A 63 4.90 -12.57 -14.11
N LEU A 64 5.14 -11.66 -13.16
CA LEU A 64 6.02 -11.90 -12.01
C LEU A 64 5.49 -11.21 -10.77
N TRP A 65 5.29 -11.97 -9.71
CA TRP A 65 4.74 -11.46 -8.46
C TRP A 65 5.79 -10.90 -7.50
N HIS A 66 6.92 -11.57 -7.40
CA HIS A 66 7.99 -11.18 -6.49
C HIS A 66 9.32 -11.82 -6.86
N VAL A 67 10.39 -11.05 -6.69
CA VAL A 67 11.78 -11.52 -6.66
C VAL A 67 12.52 -10.81 -5.53
N SER A 68 13.60 -11.43 -5.05
CA SER A 68 14.46 -10.81 -4.06
C SER A 68 15.14 -9.54 -4.58
N ASN A 69 15.39 -8.56 -3.69
CA ASN A 69 16.21 -7.38 -3.98
C ASN A 69 17.67 -7.72 -4.40
N LEU A 70 18.05 -9.00 -4.36
CA LEU A 70 19.33 -9.46 -4.94
C LEU A 70 19.33 -9.42 -6.48
N TYR A 71 18.17 -9.32 -7.10
CA TYR A 71 18.01 -9.24 -8.55
C TYR A 71 17.64 -7.82 -8.99
N LYS A 72 17.92 -7.52 -10.24
CA LYS A 72 17.47 -6.25 -10.85
C LYS A 72 15.97 -6.31 -11.11
N ILE A 73 15.26 -5.27 -10.70
CA ILE A 73 13.81 -5.12 -10.86
C ILE A 73 13.57 -3.82 -11.65
N PRO A 74 13.31 -3.89 -12.96
CA PRO A 74 13.21 -2.69 -13.82
C PRO A 74 12.12 -1.71 -13.39
N GLU A 75 11.00 -2.21 -12.84
CA GLU A 75 9.91 -1.39 -12.34
C GLU A 75 10.33 -0.60 -11.09
N GLN A 76 11.16 -1.20 -10.25
CA GLN A 76 11.73 -0.54 -9.07
C GLN A 76 12.65 0.62 -9.46
N ASP A 77 13.47 0.44 -10.51
CA ASP A 77 14.34 1.48 -11.04
C ASP A 77 13.53 2.67 -11.58
N LYS A 78 12.43 2.41 -12.30
CA LYS A 78 11.51 3.45 -12.78
C LYS A 78 10.90 4.26 -11.63
N VAL A 79 10.40 3.57 -10.61
CA VAL A 79 9.82 4.24 -9.44
C VAL A 79 10.88 5.03 -8.67
N ALA A 80 12.07 4.47 -8.47
CA ALA A 80 13.18 5.17 -7.82
C ALA A 80 13.54 6.47 -8.55
N ASN A 81 13.62 6.41 -9.88
CA ASN A 81 13.90 7.57 -10.72
C ASN A 81 12.84 8.68 -10.57
N LEU A 82 11.55 8.31 -10.62
CA LEU A 82 10.46 9.27 -10.40
C LEU A 82 10.55 9.91 -9.02
N LEU A 83 10.77 9.13 -7.97
CA LEU A 83 10.85 9.63 -6.61
C LEU A 83 12.02 10.59 -6.41
N VAL A 84 13.17 10.29 -6.98
CA VAL A 84 14.35 11.17 -6.92
C VAL A 84 14.09 12.46 -7.68
N ASN A 85 13.51 12.40 -8.88
CA ASN A 85 13.25 13.58 -9.70
C ASN A 85 12.20 14.53 -9.13
N TYR A 86 11.21 13.99 -8.38
CA TYR A 86 10.11 14.77 -7.80
C TYR A 86 10.25 15.02 -6.30
N SER A 87 11.42 14.75 -5.71
CA SER A 87 11.67 15.00 -4.29
C SER A 87 13.07 15.58 -4.04
N CYS A 88 13.37 15.87 -2.79
CA CYS A 88 14.72 16.29 -2.37
C CYS A 88 15.68 15.12 -2.12
N ALA A 89 15.25 13.89 -2.39
CA ALA A 89 16.07 12.70 -2.16
C ALA A 89 17.04 12.44 -3.33
N ASN A 90 18.22 11.91 -3.02
CA ASN A 90 19.21 11.52 -4.04
C ASN A 90 19.12 10.04 -4.40
N GLN A 91 18.52 9.23 -3.55
CA GLN A 91 18.39 7.77 -3.72
C GLN A 91 17.12 7.28 -3.02
N ALA A 92 16.50 6.23 -3.54
CA ALA A 92 15.38 5.51 -2.95
C ALA A 92 15.82 4.11 -2.48
N PHE A 93 15.28 3.66 -1.36
CA PHE A 93 15.45 2.30 -0.87
C PHE A 93 14.09 1.66 -0.67
N PHE A 94 13.90 0.47 -1.20
CA PHE A 94 12.65 -0.28 -1.10
C PHE A 94 12.80 -1.44 -0.13
N CYS A 95 11.91 -1.53 0.84
CA CYS A 95 11.87 -2.64 1.80
C CYS A 95 10.44 -2.95 2.23
N ILE A 96 10.21 -4.20 2.65
CA ILE A 96 8.99 -4.58 3.37
C ILE A 96 9.28 -4.37 4.85
N ASN A 97 8.53 -3.50 5.50
CA ASN A 97 8.77 -3.19 6.89
C ASN A 97 8.08 -4.18 7.83
N ILE A 98 8.88 -4.98 8.52
CA ILE A 98 8.47 -5.68 9.74
C ILE A 98 8.98 -4.91 10.98
N TYR A 99 10.03 -4.07 10.84
CA TYR A 99 10.67 -3.34 11.93
C TYR A 99 11.10 -1.93 11.49
N PHE A 100 10.17 -0.99 11.47
CA PHE A 100 10.43 0.42 11.16
C PHE A 100 11.59 1.00 11.98
N ASN A 101 11.72 0.59 13.24
CA ASN A 101 12.77 1.03 14.15
C ASN A 101 14.18 0.52 13.77
N LEU A 102 14.31 -0.66 13.18
CA LEU A 102 15.63 -1.21 12.85
C LEU A 102 16.24 -0.52 11.61
N CYS A 103 15.44 -0.18 10.62
CA CYS A 103 15.89 0.59 9.47
C CYS A 103 16.31 2.01 9.87
N TYR A 104 15.55 2.66 10.74
CA TYR A 104 15.86 4.00 11.23
C TYR A 104 17.18 4.03 12.04
N TYR A 105 17.41 3.04 12.92
CA TYR A 105 18.64 2.93 13.72
C TYR A 105 19.88 2.61 12.88
N SER A 106 19.76 1.75 11.90
CA SER A 106 20.87 1.43 10.98
C SER A 106 21.29 2.64 10.16
N MET A 107 20.37 3.53 9.83
CA MET A 107 20.63 4.70 9.00
C MET A 107 21.18 5.90 9.76
N ALA A 108 20.78 6.08 11.01
CA ALA A 108 21.34 7.12 11.88
C ALA A 108 22.85 6.93 12.07
N ARG A 109 23.35 5.69 11.97
CA ARG A 109 24.80 5.39 12.03
C ARG A 109 25.57 5.76 10.76
N TYR A 110 24.92 5.86 9.59
CA TYR A 110 25.64 6.03 8.30
C TYR A 110 25.64 7.45 7.75
N LYS A 111 25.30 8.51 8.50
CA LYS A 111 25.32 9.91 8.01
C LYS A 111 24.73 10.05 6.57
N LEU A 112 23.62 9.41 6.31
CA LEU A 112 23.01 9.38 4.98
C LEU A 112 22.15 10.64 4.79
N SER A 113 22.76 11.72 4.34
CA SER A 113 22.03 12.92 3.95
C SER A 113 21.14 12.62 2.75
N ARG A 114 19.83 12.90 2.89
CA ARG A 114 18.82 12.95 1.82
C ARG A 114 18.54 11.61 1.10
N LYS A 115 18.25 10.52 1.84
CA LYS A 115 17.73 9.28 1.26
C LYS A 115 16.24 9.13 1.57
N LEU A 116 15.45 8.81 0.56
CA LEU A 116 14.03 8.51 0.68
C LEU A 116 13.84 7.02 0.93
N PHE A 117 13.05 6.68 1.96
CA PHE A 117 12.67 5.31 2.27
C PHE A 117 11.22 5.09 1.94
N ILE A 118 10.96 4.09 1.12
CA ILE A 118 9.62 3.61 0.87
C ILE A 118 9.47 2.28 1.56
N CYS A 119 8.62 2.27 2.56
CA CYS A 119 8.33 1.10 3.36
C CYS A 119 6.92 0.62 3.03
N PHE A 120 6.79 -0.62 2.59
CA PHE A 120 5.49 -1.26 2.45
C PHE A 120 5.20 -2.02 3.75
N SER A 121 4.20 -1.57 4.51
CA SER A 121 3.67 -2.34 5.64
C SER A 121 2.79 -3.45 5.09
N LYS A 122 3.07 -4.68 5.45
CA LYS A 122 2.13 -5.78 5.28
C LYS A 122 1.18 -5.73 6.47
N SER A 123 -0.04 -5.24 6.24
CA SER A 123 -1.14 -5.39 7.20
C SER A 123 -1.59 -6.82 7.30
#